data_ae39869f382ebaff2792ceaaa5c1504c
#
_entry.id   ae39869f382ebaff2792ceaaa5c1504c
#
_cell.length_a   1.000
_cell.length_b   1.000
_cell.length_c   1.000
_cell.angle_alpha   90.00
_cell.angle_beta   90.00
_cell.angle_gamma   90.00
#
_symmetry.space_group_name_H-M   'P 1'
#
loop_
_entity.id
_entity.type
_entity.pdbx_description
1 polymer ?
#
loop_
_entity_poly.entity_id
_entity_poly.type
_entity_poly.pdbx_seq_one_letter_code
_entity_poly.pdbx_strand_id
1 'polypeptide(L)'
;DNNLEIVELLGKDLALLARIGSSDRKPGYQFSGLNMVFSDKPTPETMKDIDGDGSIANWERSRLLKVELLGGQAIQPDKIYRVVMHDFLGSGGDFSEIVVKRRKNVRRRLLPKLTLRNVVKDSLLKNYRIGDFEDDYRVVVE
;
A
#
# COMPACT_ATOMS: atom_id res chain seq x y z
N ASP A 1 14.16 -9.07 -11.43
CA ASP A 1 13.17 -9.59 -10.46
C ASP A 1 13.30 -8.81 -9.15
N ASN A 2 12.21 -8.19 -8.70
CA ASN A 2 12.21 -7.47 -7.44
C ASN A 2 12.19 -8.46 -6.27
N ASN A 3 13.14 -8.32 -5.35
CA ASN A 3 13.13 -9.09 -4.11
C ASN A 3 12.03 -8.56 -3.18
N LEU A 4 11.55 -9.40 -2.29
CA LEU A 4 10.66 -8.99 -1.23
C LEU A 4 11.45 -8.49 -0.03
N GLU A 5 10.88 -7.54 0.68
CA GLU A 5 11.38 -7.07 1.96
C GLU A 5 10.24 -6.83 2.95
N ILE A 6 10.56 -6.88 4.21
CA ILE A 6 9.68 -6.50 5.30
C ILE A 6 10.04 -5.08 5.73
N VAL A 7 9.07 -4.18 5.70
CA VAL A 7 9.20 -2.82 6.20
C VAL A 7 8.30 -2.65 7.41
N GLU A 8 8.84 -2.11 8.50
CA GLU A 8 8.06 -1.76 9.70
C GLU A 8 7.62 -0.30 9.60
N LEU A 9 6.32 -0.07 9.57
CA LEU A 9 5.69 1.25 9.45
C LEU A 9 4.82 1.53 10.67
N LEU A 10 4.77 2.80 11.10
CA LEU A 10 3.70 3.25 11.97
C LEU A 10 2.36 3.24 11.21
N GLY A 11 1.26 3.04 11.92
CA GLY A 11 -0.07 2.98 11.30
C GLY A 11 -0.41 4.22 10.48
N LYS A 12 -0.04 5.42 10.95
CA LYS A 12 -0.19 6.67 10.18
C LYS A 12 0.59 6.66 8.87
N ASP A 13 1.76 6.02 8.84
CA ASP A 13 2.59 5.89 7.64
C ASP A 13 2.07 4.80 6.72
N LEU A 14 1.50 3.71 7.27
CA LEU A 14 0.77 2.71 6.50
C LEU A 14 -0.46 3.31 5.81
N ALA A 15 -1.24 4.12 6.52
CA ALA A 15 -2.39 4.81 5.93
C ALA A 15 -1.97 5.81 4.84
N LEU A 16 -0.84 6.52 5.04
CA LEU A 16 -0.27 7.40 4.02
C LEU A 16 0.21 6.62 2.80
N LEU A 17 0.85 5.48 2.98
CA LEU A 17 1.27 4.60 1.89
C LEU A 17 0.07 4.10 1.07
N ALA A 18 -1.02 3.70 1.75
CA ALA A 18 -2.26 3.30 1.11
C ALA A 18 -2.85 4.44 0.27
N ARG A 19 -2.79 5.67 0.78
CA ARG A 19 -3.26 6.86 0.07
C ARG A 19 -2.42 7.15 -1.19
N ILE A 20 -1.10 7.14 -1.09
CA ILE A 20 -0.20 7.36 -2.22
C ILE A 20 -0.41 6.28 -3.28
N GLY A 21 -0.48 5.02 -2.87
CA GLY A 21 -0.64 3.89 -3.78
C GLY A 21 -1.99 3.82 -4.47
N SER A 22 -3.01 4.47 -3.92
CA SER A 22 -4.36 4.58 -4.49
C SER A 22 -4.64 5.94 -5.15
N SER A 23 -3.61 6.72 -5.43
CA SER A 23 -3.71 8.00 -6.13
C SER A 23 -4.10 7.83 -7.60
N ASP A 24 -4.43 8.94 -8.27
CA ASP A 24 -4.74 8.98 -9.71
C ASP A 24 -3.54 8.63 -10.60
N ARG A 25 -2.36 8.49 -10.01
CA ARG A 25 -1.16 8.03 -10.69
C ARG A 25 -1.31 6.55 -11.11
N LYS A 26 -0.86 6.24 -12.31
CA LYS A 26 -0.83 4.85 -12.81
C LYS A 26 0.60 4.41 -13.13
N PRO A 27 0.96 3.15 -12.85
CA PRO A 27 0.19 2.16 -12.10
C PRO A 27 0.12 2.51 -10.61
N GLY A 28 -1.02 2.22 -9.97
CA GLY A 28 -1.17 2.28 -8.51
C GLY A 28 -0.55 1.05 -7.83
N TYR A 29 -0.47 1.08 -6.50
CA TYR A 29 -0.05 -0.11 -5.75
C TYR A 29 -1.19 -1.10 -5.64
N GLN A 30 -0.85 -2.36 -5.55
CA GLN A 30 -1.78 -3.44 -5.20
C GLN A 30 -1.62 -3.75 -3.71
N PHE A 31 -2.73 -3.82 -3.00
CA PHE A 31 -2.74 -4.06 -1.56
C PHE A 31 -3.38 -5.40 -1.22
N SER A 32 -2.88 -6.05 -0.18
CA SER A 32 -3.50 -7.18 0.47
C SER A 32 -3.45 -6.98 1.99
N GLY A 33 -4.47 -7.46 2.69
CA GLY A 33 -4.59 -7.29 4.15
C GLY A 33 -5.24 -5.96 4.58
N LEU A 34 -5.71 -5.16 3.64
CA LEU A 34 -6.43 -3.91 3.88
C LEU A 34 -7.81 -3.95 3.23
N ASN A 35 -8.79 -3.37 3.93
CA ASN A 35 -10.07 -2.96 3.36
C ASN A 35 -9.98 -1.48 3.01
N MET A 36 -10.37 -1.11 1.79
CA MET A 36 -10.25 0.25 1.30
C MET A 36 -11.58 0.71 0.69
N VAL A 37 -12.03 1.88 1.11
CA VAL A 37 -13.26 2.52 0.62
C VAL A 37 -12.87 3.77 -0.18
N PHE A 38 -13.41 3.91 -1.37
CA PHE A 38 -13.12 4.99 -2.29
C PHE A 38 -14.36 5.82 -2.60
N SER A 39 -14.20 7.11 -2.78
CA SER A 39 -15.21 7.95 -3.41
C SER A 39 -15.24 7.74 -4.93
N ASP A 40 -16.36 7.99 -5.54
CA ASP A 40 -16.50 7.96 -7.01
C ASP A 40 -15.55 8.96 -7.70
N LYS A 41 -15.34 10.12 -7.08
CA LYS A 41 -14.44 11.18 -7.57
C LYS A 41 -13.53 11.68 -6.46
N PRO A 42 -12.35 12.26 -6.80
CA PRO A 42 -11.54 12.96 -5.81
C PRO A 42 -12.35 14.09 -5.15
N THR A 43 -12.24 14.21 -3.83
CA THR A 43 -12.89 15.26 -3.03
C THR A 43 -11.84 16.14 -2.35
N PRO A 44 -12.18 17.34 -1.86
CA PRO A 44 -11.23 18.15 -1.09
C PRO A 44 -10.58 17.42 0.09
N GLU A 45 -11.31 16.46 0.71
CA GLU A 45 -10.79 15.65 1.82
C GLU A 45 -9.79 14.58 1.35
N THR A 46 -9.93 14.13 0.12
CA THR A 46 -9.06 13.09 -0.47
C THR A 46 -7.91 13.64 -1.30
N MET A 47 -7.87 14.94 -1.58
CA MET A 47 -6.77 15.64 -2.24
C MET A 47 -5.99 16.43 -1.19
N LYS A 48 -4.72 16.09 -0.99
CA LYS A 48 -3.88 16.75 0.03
C LYS A 48 -2.48 16.96 -0.52
N ASP A 49 -1.95 18.15 -0.32
CA ASP A 49 -0.53 18.45 -0.48
C ASP A 49 0.25 17.66 0.58
N ILE A 50 0.86 16.56 0.17
CA ILE A 50 1.54 15.61 1.07
C ILE A 50 3.00 16.01 1.28
N ASP A 51 3.64 16.58 0.28
CA ASP A 51 5.05 17.00 0.34
C ASP A 51 5.24 18.45 0.79
N GLY A 52 4.16 19.23 0.81
CA GLY A 52 4.15 20.61 1.29
C GLY A 52 4.71 21.61 0.29
N ASP A 53 4.66 21.31 -1.02
CA ASP A 53 5.16 22.20 -2.08
C ASP A 53 4.16 23.28 -2.51
N GLY A 54 2.94 23.25 -1.95
CA GLY A 54 1.85 24.18 -2.22
C GLY A 54 1.01 23.84 -3.44
N SER A 55 1.22 22.68 -4.05
CA SER A 55 0.43 22.17 -5.16
C SER A 55 -0.07 20.74 -4.87
N ILE A 56 -1.03 20.25 -5.66
CA ILE A 56 -1.53 18.89 -5.54
C ILE A 56 -1.25 18.16 -6.86
N ALA A 57 -0.18 17.39 -6.87
CA ALA A 57 0.24 16.60 -8.01
C ALA A 57 -0.64 15.32 -8.17
N ASN A 58 -0.56 14.64 -9.31
CA ASN A 58 -1.37 13.44 -9.58
C ASN A 58 -1.15 12.30 -8.58
N TRP A 59 0.06 12.17 -8.02
CA TRP A 59 0.36 11.15 -7.01
C TRP A 59 -0.19 11.49 -5.62
N GLU A 60 -0.66 12.71 -5.40
CA GLU A 60 -1.30 13.20 -4.18
C GLU A 60 -2.83 13.20 -4.27
N ARG A 61 -3.36 13.16 -5.48
CA ARG A 61 -4.79 13.03 -5.74
C ARG A 61 -5.23 11.61 -5.48
N SER A 62 -6.00 11.42 -4.43
CA SER A 62 -6.55 10.12 -4.08
C SER A 62 -8.08 10.19 -4.03
N ARG A 63 -8.70 9.03 -4.11
CA ARG A 63 -10.13 8.84 -3.83
C ARG A 63 -10.34 8.05 -2.54
N LEU A 64 -9.27 7.73 -1.83
CA LEU A 64 -9.34 6.93 -0.61
C LEU A 64 -10.02 7.70 0.52
N LEU A 65 -11.22 7.27 0.89
CA LEU A 65 -12.00 7.78 2.02
C LEU A 65 -11.59 7.10 3.32
N LYS A 66 -11.43 5.78 3.29
CA LYS A 66 -11.18 4.98 4.48
C LYS A 66 -10.23 3.82 4.17
N VAL A 67 -9.37 3.51 5.11
CA VAL A 67 -8.54 2.31 5.09
C VAL A 67 -8.57 1.65 6.46
N GLU A 68 -8.76 0.34 6.48
CA GLU A 68 -8.81 -0.50 7.67
C GLU A 68 -7.99 -1.77 7.44
N LEU A 69 -7.67 -2.48 8.51
CA LEU A 69 -7.14 -3.83 8.39
C LEU A 69 -8.22 -4.78 7.85
N LEU A 70 -7.80 -5.86 7.23
CA LEU A 70 -8.72 -6.94 6.86
C LEU A 70 -9.46 -7.42 8.12
N GLY A 71 -10.80 -7.48 8.04
CA GLY A 71 -11.65 -7.73 9.21
C GLY A 71 -12.24 -6.48 9.86
N GLY A 72 -12.01 -5.28 9.31
CA GLY A 72 -12.66 -4.03 9.69
C GLY A 72 -12.06 -3.34 10.92
N GLN A 73 -10.91 -3.78 11.39
CA GLN A 73 -10.23 -3.12 12.50
C GLN A 73 -9.53 -1.83 12.04
N ALA A 74 -9.70 -0.75 12.79
CA ALA A 74 -9.04 0.51 12.52
C ALA A 74 -7.51 0.39 12.62
N ILE A 75 -6.79 1.02 11.70
CA ILE A 75 -5.34 1.18 11.78
C ILE A 75 -5.02 2.15 12.91
N GLN A 76 -4.30 1.70 13.92
CA GLN A 76 -3.88 2.52 15.06
C GLN A 76 -2.64 3.36 14.65
N PRO A 77 -2.70 4.70 14.71
CA PRO A 77 -1.66 5.58 14.13
C PRO A 77 -0.24 5.31 14.65
N ASP A 78 -0.10 5.02 15.94
CA ASP A 78 1.20 4.87 16.59
C ASP A 78 1.64 3.42 16.77
N LYS A 79 0.85 2.45 16.31
CA LYS A 79 1.21 1.03 16.32
C LYS A 79 2.11 0.71 15.13
N ILE A 80 3.09 -0.18 15.33
CA ILE A 80 3.97 -0.67 14.27
C ILE A 80 3.29 -1.83 13.55
N TYR A 81 3.26 -1.74 12.22
CA TYR A 81 2.79 -2.77 11.30
C TYR A 81 3.94 -3.25 10.43
N ARG A 82 3.99 -4.56 10.18
CA ARG A 82 4.93 -5.16 9.21
C ARG A 82 4.25 -5.29 7.87
N VAL A 83 4.86 -4.69 6.87
CA VAL A 83 4.37 -4.70 5.49
C VAL A 83 5.39 -5.41 4.63
N VAL A 84 4.95 -6.41 3.88
CA VAL A 84 5.78 -7.04 2.86
C VAL A 84 5.59 -6.28 1.56
N MET A 85 6.67 -5.86 0.95
CA MET A 85 6.65 -5.17 -0.34
C MET A 85 7.89 -5.56 -1.17
N HIS A 86 7.89 -5.23 -2.44
CA HIS A 86 9.10 -5.41 -3.24
C HIS A 86 10.12 -4.31 -2.95
N ASP A 87 11.40 -4.61 -3.13
CA ASP A 87 12.54 -3.76 -2.77
C ASP A 87 12.55 -2.39 -3.45
N PHE A 88 11.97 -2.27 -4.64
CA PHE A 88 11.82 -0.98 -5.32
C PHE A 88 10.94 -0.01 -4.51
N LEU A 89 9.76 -0.45 -4.04
CA LEU A 89 8.91 0.36 -3.16
C LEU A 89 9.59 0.60 -1.80
N GLY A 90 10.14 -0.43 -1.21
CA GLY A 90 10.81 -0.31 0.08
C GLY A 90 12.06 0.58 0.05
N SER A 91 12.66 0.80 -1.12
CA SER A 91 13.75 1.76 -1.30
C SER A 91 13.27 3.19 -1.60
N GLY A 92 11.98 3.40 -1.75
CA GLY A 92 11.38 4.71 -1.99
C GLY A 92 10.99 4.96 -3.43
N GLY A 93 10.91 3.91 -4.26
CA GLY A 93 10.36 4.03 -5.60
C GLY A 93 8.87 4.42 -5.58
N ASP A 94 8.40 4.96 -6.68
CA ASP A 94 6.99 5.30 -6.87
C ASP A 94 6.39 6.19 -5.75
N PHE A 95 7.14 7.22 -5.32
CA PHE A 95 6.78 8.16 -4.25
C PHE A 95 6.65 7.57 -2.84
N SER A 96 6.91 6.28 -2.65
CA SER A 96 6.96 5.68 -1.31
C SER A 96 8.07 6.28 -0.42
N GLU A 97 9.02 7.00 -1.00
CA GLU A 97 10.14 7.63 -0.27
C GLU A 97 9.68 8.56 0.85
N ILE A 98 8.51 9.21 0.69
CA ILE A 98 7.92 10.07 1.72
C ILE A 98 7.64 9.26 3.00
N VAL A 99 7.26 7.99 2.84
CA VAL A 99 7.02 7.09 3.96
C VAL A 99 8.32 6.40 4.39
N VAL A 100 9.05 5.77 3.47
CA VAL A 100 10.11 4.83 3.83
C VAL A 100 11.47 5.49 4.06
N LYS A 101 11.80 6.60 3.40
CA LYS A 101 13.10 7.28 3.52
C LYS A 101 13.11 8.44 4.50
N ARG A 102 12.00 9.20 4.57
CA ARG A 102 11.92 10.41 5.41
C ARG A 102 11.54 10.14 6.86
N ARG A 103 11.07 8.94 7.18
CA ARG A 103 10.61 8.58 8.53
C ARG A 103 11.72 7.85 9.29
N LYS A 104 12.17 8.42 10.41
CA LYS A 104 13.27 7.88 11.23
C LYS A 104 12.98 6.49 11.82
N ASN A 105 11.72 6.07 11.91
CA ASN A 105 11.29 4.83 12.56
C ASN A 105 11.00 3.68 11.59
N VAL A 106 11.34 3.82 10.32
CA VAL A 106 11.15 2.74 9.34
C VAL A 106 12.32 1.78 9.41
N ARG A 107 12.05 0.54 9.77
CA ARG A 107 13.01 -0.57 9.69
C ARG A 107 12.72 -1.40 8.46
N ARG A 108 13.76 -1.80 7.75
CA ARG A 108 13.70 -2.62 6.55
C ARG A 108 14.51 -3.90 6.73
N ARG A 109 13.95 -5.00 6.25
CA ARG A 109 14.63 -6.29 6.22
C ARG A 109 14.43 -6.92 4.85
N LEU A 110 15.49 -6.97 4.05
CA LEU A 110 15.49 -7.69 2.79
C LEU A 110 15.33 -9.19 3.03
N LEU A 111 14.52 -9.84 2.21
CA LEU A 111 14.35 -11.29 2.18
C LEU A 111 15.14 -11.84 0.99
N PRO A 112 16.43 -12.20 1.18
CA PRO A 112 17.27 -12.61 0.07
C PRO A 112 16.72 -13.87 -0.60
N LYS A 113 16.79 -13.90 -1.94
CA LYS A 113 16.29 -15.00 -2.80
C LYS A 113 14.77 -15.19 -2.82
N LEU A 114 14.00 -14.33 -2.13
CA LEU A 114 12.55 -14.36 -2.18
C LEU A 114 12.06 -13.23 -3.10
N THR A 115 11.76 -13.57 -4.34
CA THR A 115 11.22 -12.63 -5.31
C THR A 115 9.69 -12.71 -5.35
N LEU A 116 9.03 -11.61 -5.69
CA LEU A 116 7.58 -11.60 -5.87
C LEU A 116 7.14 -12.66 -6.89
N ARG A 117 7.87 -12.79 -7.99
CA ARG A 117 7.61 -13.81 -9.03
C ARG A 117 7.62 -15.23 -8.47
N ASN A 118 8.63 -15.56 -7.66
CA ASN A 118 8.75 -16.92 -7.09
C ASN A 118 7.62 -17.20 -6.10
N VAL A 119 7.25 -16.23 -5.26
CA VAL A 119 6.14 -16.38 -4.31
C VAL A 119 4.82 -16.63 -5.04
N VAL A 120 4.52 -15.85 -6.07
CA VAL A 120 3.29 -16.01 -6.87
C VAL A 120 3.31 -17.36 -7.59
N LYS A 121 4.43 -17.74 -8.23
CA LYS A 121 4.58 -19.04 -8.89
C LYS A 121 4.35 -20.19 -7.92
N ASP A 122 5.01 -20.18 -6.77
CA ASP A 122 4.90 -21.24 -5.77
C ASP A 122 3.49 -21.34 -5.19
N SER A 123 2.82 -20.23 -5.00
CA SER A 123 1.43 -20.17 -4.56
C SER A 123 0.50 -20.80 -5.59
N LEU A 124 0.64 -20.43 -6.87
CA LEU A 124 -0.17 -21.00 -7.96
C LEU A 124 0.05 -22.50 -8.14
N LEU A 125 1.29 -22.98 -7.95
CA LEU A 125 1.59 -24.42 -8.07
C LEU A 125 1.07 -25.24 -6.89
N LYS A 126 0.93 -24.64 -5.70
CA LYS A 126 0.55 -25.36 -4.48
C LYS A 126 -0.94 -25.43 -4.23
N ASN A 127 -1.71 -24.39 -4.54
CA ASN A 127 -3.02 -24.25 -3.93
C ASN A 127 -4.13 -23.70 -4.82
N TYR A 128 -3.91 -23.33 -6.08
CA TYR A 128 -4.95 -22.57 -6.80
C TYR A 128 -5.30 -23.13 -8.16
N ARG A 129 -6.59 -23.39 -8.33
CA ARG A 129 -7.22 -23.32 -9.65
C ARG A 129 -7.55 -21.85 -9.92
N ILE A 130 -7.15 -21.34 -11.08
CA ILE A 130 -7.57 -20.01 -11.54
C ILE A 130 -9.11 -20.06 -11.67
N GLY A 131 -9.80 -19.27 -10.86
CA GLY A 131 -11.26 -19.22 -10.83
C GLY A 131 -11.92 -19.50 -9.48
N ASP A 132 -11.18 -20.01 -8.49
CA ASP A 132 -11.71 -20.25 -7.14
C ASP A 132 -11.54 -19.03 -6.21
N PHE A 133 -11.67 -17.80 -6.75
CA PHE A 133 -11.66 -16.59 -5.94
C PHE A 133 -13.07 -16.26 -5.49
N GLU A 134 -13.29 -16.31 -4.19
CA GLU A 134 -14.45 -15.65 -3.59
C GLU A 134 -14.26 -14.13 -3.72
N ASP A 135 -15.29 -13.45 -4.17
CA ASP A 135 -15.32 -11.99 -4.20
C ASP A 135 -15.46 -11.49 -2.76
N ASP A 136 -14.36 -11.09 -2.17
CA ASP A 136 -14.30 -10.69 -0.76
C ASP A 136 -14.51 -9.18 -0.53
N TYR A 137 -14.89 -8.44 -1.57
CA TYR A 137 -15.22 -7.01 -1.52
C TYR A 137 -14.17 -6.15 -0.79
N ARG A 138 -12.89 -6.45 -0.95
CA ARG A 138 -11.81 -5.70 -0.30
C ARG A 138 -11.70 -4.25 -0.75
N VAL A 139 -12.29 -3.93 -1.88
CA VAL A 139 -12.39 -2.58 -2.43
C VAL A 139 -13.86 -2.26 -2.67
N VAL A 140 -14.35 -1.24 -1.99
CA VAL A 140 -15.71 -0.72 -2.14
C VAL A 140 -15.62 0.73 -2.65
N VAL A 141 -16.44 1.07 -3.65
CA VAL A 141 -16.62 2.43 -4.15
C VAL A 141 -17.98 2.94 -3.70
N GLU A 142 -18.00 4.06 -2.98
CA GLU A 142 -19.20 4.77 -2.51
C GLU A 142 -19.40 6.09 -3.24
#